data_9a98a90e44a67b9c7febd15dfb3ef41c
#
_entry.id   9a98a90e44a67b9c7febd15dfb3ef41c
#
_cell.length_a   1.000
_cell.length_b   1.000
_cell.length_c   1.000
_cell.angle_alpha   90.00
_cell.angle_beta   90.00
_cell.angle_gamma   90.00
#
_symmetry.space_group_name_H-M   'P 1'
#
loop_
_entity.id
_entity.type
_entity.pdbx_description
1 polymer ?
#
loop_
_entity_poly.entity_id
_entity_poly.type
_entity_poly.pdbx_seq_one_letter_code
_entity_poly.pdbx_strand_id
1 'polypeptide(L)'
;MQLLLIPVLGLAPGLLWLWLIYRGNKYRPDPKGLVIRTFLFGMVATIPVTFVETCLLLPFIFMHIETFRNFSIDSLNYLSFGEMVYLAFIVAGFTEELFKFLVVKTTIYKSPYYDELVDGLVYSSAAALGFASVENIEYLILFGWQTALVRAPITTLAHVVFSAMWGYPLALKKLKRKNSTVFLWLGLIGAMAAHGLYDFLAFRQNDSFTKIPILLVMIGLFGGLIALFVFLIRRSQRLSPFKEKNAELLVLCPNCQSRIPYSAGFCPFCGSKLVENKDTCLSFCGKCGTPVTKGTNFCTSCGSRINKKPGPASEYRR
;
A
#
# COMPACT_ATOMS: atom_id res chain seq x y z
N MET A 1 2.44 0.50 -34.14
CA MET A 1 2.12 1.64 -33.26
C MET A 1 1.15 1.24 -32.13
N GLN A 2 0.05 0.54 -32.39
CA GLN A 2 -0.90 0.09 -31.37
C GLN A 2 -0.28 -0.84 -30.30
N LEU A 3 0.58 -1.80 -30.68
CA LEU A 3 1.22 -2.74 -29.75
C LEU A 3 2.11 -2.04 -28.68
N LEU A 4 2.73 -0.92 -29.00
CA LEU A 4 3.57 -0.16 -28.06
C LEU A 4 2.75 0.72 -27.10
N LEU A 5 1.52 1.08 -27.49
CA LEU A 5 0.64 1.90 -26.64
C LEU A 5 -0.03 1.09 -25.52
N ILE A 6 -0.28 -0.21 -25.72
CA ILE A 6 -0.94 -1.06 -24.73
C ILE A 6 -0.20 -1.09 -23.39
N PRO A 7 1.12 -1.39 -23.32
CA PRO A 7 1.83 -1.36 -22.05
C PRO A 7 1.82 0.04 -21.39
N VAL A 8 1.95 1.10 -22.20
CA VAL A 8 1.95 2.48 -21.67
C VAL A 8 0.59 2.80 -21.03
N LEU A 9 -0.51 2.53 -21.73
CA LEU A 9 -1.86 2.79 -21.23
C LEU A 9 -2.21 1.92 -20.01
N GLY A 10 -1.77 0.67 -19.98
CA GLY A 10 -2.00 -0.23 -18.85
C GLY A 10 -1.21 0.17 -17.59
N LEU A 11 0.04 0.61 -17.76
CA LEU A 11 0.91 0.98 -16.64
C LEU A 11 0.65 2.39 -16.11
N ALA A 12 0.26 3.33 -16.97
CA ALA A 12 0.14 4.75 -16.62
C ALA A 12 -0.75 5.03 -15.39
N PRO A 13 -1.96 4.46 -15.25
CA PRO A 13 -2.80 4.66 -14.08
C PRO A 13 -2.13 4.15 -12.80
N GLY A 14 -1.52 2.96 -12.86
CA GLY A 14 -0.81 2.37 -11.72
C GLY A 14 0.36 3.23 -11.25
N LEU A 15 1.18 3.73 -12.17
CA LEU A 15 2.32 4.60 -11.86
C LEU A 15 1.88 5.97 -11.33
N LEU A 16 0.78 6.54 -11.88
CA LEU A 16 0.22 7.79 -11.39
C LEU A 16 -0.26 7.67 -9.93
N TRP A 17 -1.05 6.64 -9.63
CA TRP A 17 -1.53 6.40 -8.27
C TRP A 17 -0.38 6.07 -7.32
N LEU A 18 0.61 5.27 -7.75
CA LEU A 18 1.79 4.98 -6.94
C LEU A 18 2.55 6.26 -6.56
N TRP A 19 2.74 7.17 -7.52
CA TRP A 19 3.38 8.45 -7.28
C TRP A 19 2.61 9.32 -6.28
N LEU A 20 1.26 9.38 -6.42
CA LEU A 20 0.41 10.14 -5.50
C LEU A 20 0.46 9.58 -4.07
N ILE A 21 0.37 8.26 -3.93
CA ILE A 21 0.39 7.58 -2.63
C ILE A 21 1.78 7.70 -1.98
N TYR A 22 2.85 7.51 -2.76
CA TYR A 22 4.21 7.71 -2.30
C TYR A 22 4.46 9.13 -1.77
N ARG A 23 3.92 10.15 -2.43
CA ARG A 23 3.95 11.53 -1.93
C ARG A 23 3.20 11.73 -0.62
N GLY A 24 2.25 10.85 -0.32
CA GLY A 24 1.54 10.83 0.96
C GLY A 24 2.42 10.43 2.15
N ASN A 25 3.56 9.76 1.93
CA ASN A 25 4.54 9.44 2.97
C ASN A 25 5.42 10.67 3.26
N LYS A 26 4.93 11.54 4.16
CA LYS A 26 5.47 12.91 4.35
C LYS A 26 6.72 12.97 5.21
N TYR A 27 6.78 12.17 6.27
CA TYR A 27 7.76 12.38 7.33
C TYR A 27 9.04 11.58 7.13
N ARG A 28 8.91 10.37 6.61
CA ARG A 28 10.04 9.50 6.26
C ARG A 28 9.72 8.69 5.01
N PRO A 29 9.90 9.26 3.81
CA PRO A 29 9.62 8.54 2.57
C PRO A 29 10.43 7.25 2.47
N ASP A 30 9.75 6.16 2.12
CA ASP A 30 10.36 4.87 1.85
C ASP A 30 11.42 4.93 0.75
N PRO A 31 12.45 4.07 0.78
CA PRO A 31 13.41 3.96 -0.32
C PRO A 31 12.69 3.61 -1.63
N LYS A 32 12.81 4.47 -2.64
CA LYS A 32 12.14 4.31 -3.94
C LYS A 32 12.38 2.92 -4.55
N GLY A 33 13.61 2.40 -4.43
CA GLY A 33 13.96 1.07 -4.94
C GLY A 33 13.13 -0.06 -4.31
N LEU A 34 12.77 0.04 -3.03
CA LEU A 34 11.93 -0.94 -2.36
C LEU A 34 10.47 -0.85 -2.80
N VAL A 35 9.96 0.37 -2.98
CA VAL A 35 8.59 0.60 -3.49
C VAL A 35 8.45 0.09 -4.92
N ILE A 36 9.41 0.44 -5.81
CA ILE A 36 9.45 -0.05 -7.20
C ILE A 36 9.57 -1.58 -7.22
N ARG A 37 10.44 -2.15 -6.40
CA ARG A 37 10.57 -3.61 -6.29
C ARG A 37 9.25 -4.27 -5.90
N THR A 38 8.55 -3.72 -4.93
CA THR A 38 7.25 -4.27 -4.49
C THR A 38 6.19 -4.16 -5.60
N PHE A 39 6.18 -3.05 -6.35
CA PHE A 39 5.34 -2.88 -7.52
C PHE A 39 5.63 -3.95 -8.59
N LEU A 40 6.91 -4.17 -8.92
CA LEU A 40 7.31 -5.19 -9.90
C LEU A 40 6.95 -6.61 -9.43
N PHE A 41 7.10 -6.93 -8.15
CA PHE A 41 6.63 -8.20 -7.62
C PHE A 41 5.10 -8.32 -7.64
N GLY A 42 4.37 -7.21 -7.49
CA GLY A 42 2.93 -7.16 -7.72
C GLY A 42 2.57 -7.54 -9.16
N MET A 43 3.31 -7.04 -10.15
CA MET A 43 3.14 -7.44 -11.56
C MET A 43 3.41 -8.94 -11.75
N VAL A 44 4.53 -9.44 -11.20
CA VAL A 44 4.91 -10.87 -11.33
C VAL A 44 3.89 -11.79 -10.65
N ALA A 45 3.22 -11.32 -9.60
CA ALA A 45 2.22 -12.11 -8.89
C ALA A 45 0.98 -12.45 -9.73
N THR A 46 0.73 -11.74 -10.83
CA THR A 46 -0.35 -12.11 -11.77
C THR A 46 -0.12 -13.51 -12.36
N ILE A 47 1.14 -13.92 -12.59
CA ILE A 47 1.47 -15.23 -13.18
C ILE A 47 0.92 -16.39 -12.33
N PRO A 48 1.30 -16.55 -11.04
CA PRO A 48 0.73 -17.61 -10.21
C PRO A 48 -0.76 -17.41 -9.93
N VAL A 49 -1.27 -16.17 -9.91
CA VAL A 49 -2.71 -15.89 -9.75
C VAL A 49 -3.47 -16.44 -10.95
N THR A 50 -3.11 -16.07 -12.17
CA THR A 50 -3.76 -16.58 -13.41
C THR A 50 -3.71 -18.10 -13.48
N PHE A 51 -2.61 -18.73 -13.03
CA PHE A 51 -2.54 -20.19 -12.96
C PHE A 51 -3.57 -20.78 -11.98
N VAL A 52 -3.65 -20.24 -10.76
CA VAL A 52 -4.62 -20.70 -9.74
C VAL A 52 -6.05 -20.44 -10.19
N GLU A 53 -6.35 -19.27 -10.72
CA GLU A 53 -7.66 -18.90 -11.24
C GLU A 53 -8.08 -19.82 -12.38
N THR A 54 -7.17 -20.12 -13.32
CA THR A 54 -7.43 -21.07 -14.39
C THR A 54 -7.78 -22.45 -13.83
N CYS A 55 -7.03 -22.95 -12.84
CA CYS A 55 -7.34 -24.21 -12.18
C CYS A 55 -8.72 -24.20 -11.50
N LEU A 56 -9.08 -23.10 -10.84
CA LEU A 56 -10.39 -22.93 -10.21
C LEU A 56 -11.53 -22.82 -11.23
N LEU A 57 -11.24 -22.29 -12.43
CA LEU A 57 -12.20 -22.16 -13.53
C LEU A 57 -12.41 -23.46 -14.30
N LEU A 58 -11.49 -24.42 -14.26
CA LEU A 58 -11.59 -25.66 -15.04
C LEU A 58 -12.96 -26.38 -14.91
N PRO A 59 -13.55 -26.55 -13.70
CA PRO A 59 -14.86 -27.18 -13.58
C PRO A 59 -15.97 -26.42 -14.35
N PHE A 60 -15.89 -25.09 -14.35
CA PHE A 60 -16.84 -24.24 -15.08
C PHE A 60 -16.64 -24.30 -16.58
N ILE A 61 -15.40 -24.29 -17.05
CA ILE A 61 -15.08 -24.41 -18.47
C ILE A 61 -15.63 -25.72 -19.02
N PHE A 62 -15.50 -26.82 -18.27
CA PHE A 62 -16.06 -28.12 -18.70
C PHE A 62 -17.59 -28.14 -18.69
N MET A 63 -18.25 -27.49 -17.75
CA MET A 63 -19.72 -27.41 -17.68
C MET A 63 -20.33 -26.52 -18.76
N HIS A 64 -19.62 -25.44 -19.12
CA HIS A 64 -20.11 -24.37 -20.00
C HIS A 64 -19.21 -24.20 -21.24
N ILE A 65 -18.69 -25.28 -21.81
CA ILE A 65 -17.66 -25.23 -22.86
C ILE A 65 -18.11 -24.39 -24.08
N GLU A 66 -19.37 -24.47 -24.46
CA GLU A 66 -19.92 -23.70 -25.58
C GLU A 66 -19.94 -22.16 -25.24
N THR A 67 -20.28 -21.80 -24.01
CA THR A 67 -20.30 -20.40 -23.54
C THR A 67 -18.89 -19.83 -23.49
N PHE A 68 -17.90 -20.61 -23.02
CA PHE A 68 -16.51 -20.17 -22.92
C PHE A 68 -15.77 -20.20 -24.27
N ARG A 69 -16.23 -20.94 -25.26
CA ARG A 69 -15.62 -20.97 -26.60
C ARG A 69 -15.68 -19.63 -27.32
N ASN A 70 -16.74 -18.82 -27.03
CA ASN A 70 -16.94 -17.47 -27.56
C ASN A 70 -17.08 -16.47 -26.43
N PHE A 71 -16.18 -16.52 -25.43
CA PHE A 71 -16.28 -15.70 -24.23
C PHE A 71 -16.31 -14.22 -24.56
N SER A 72 -17.37 -13.56 -24.09
CA SER A 72 -17.55 -12.11 -24.10
C SER A 72 -18.06 -11.66 -22.72
N ILE A 73 -18.06 -10.37 -22.45
CA ILE A 73 -18.66 -9.82 -21.21
C ILE A 73 -20.14 -10.22 -21.10
N ASP A 74 -20.84 -10.31 -22.23
CA ASP A 74 -22.24 -10.72 -22.28
C ASP A 74 -22.44 -12.19 -21.87
N SER A 75 -21.40 -13.03 -21.99
CA SER A 75 -21.45 -14.43 -21.56
C SER A 75 -21.65 -14.57 -20.05
N LEU A 76 -21.27 -13.57 -19.25
CA LEU A 76 -21.50 -13.53 -17.80
C LEU A 76 -22.99 -13.53 -17.45
N ASN A 77 -23.88 -13.08 -18.35
CA ASN A 77 -25.33 -13.06 -18.13
C ASN A 77 -25.95 -14.47 -18.09
N TYR A 78 -25.26 -15.47 -18.64
CA TYR A 78 -25.71 -16.86 -18.63
C TYR A 78 -25.32 -17.62 -17.36
N LEU A 79 -24.49 -17.02 -16.50
CA LEU A 79 -24.07 -17.63 -15.26
C LEU A 79 -25.17 -17.54 -14.20
N SER A 80 -25.36 -18.60 -13.44
CA SER A 80 -26.21 -18.59 -12.26
C SER A 80 -25.68 -17.67 -11.18
N PHE A 81 -26.55 -17.29 -10.24
CA PHE A 81 -26.15 -16.46 -9.10
C PHE A 81 -24.97 -17.09 -8.31
N GLY A 82 -25.02 -18.41 -8.05
CA GLY A 82 -23.95 -19.11 -7.32
C GLY A 82 -22.61 -19.12 -8.06
N GLU A 83 -22.65 -19.28 -9.38
CA GLU A 83 -21.45 -19.22 -10.21
C GLU A 83 -20.81 -17.82 -10.21
N MET A 84 -21.63 -16.77 -10.32
CA MET A 84 -21.12 -15.40 -10.21
C MET A 84 -20.50 -15.12 -8.83
N VAL A 85 -21.13 -15.57 -7.73
CA VAL A 85 -20.58 -15.45 -6.39
C VAL A 85 -19.24 -16.19 -6.30
N TYR A 86 -19.16 -17.42 -6.81
CA TYR A 86 -17.92 -18.18 -6.83
C TYR A 86 -16.81 -17.46 -7.60
N LEU A 87 -17.09 -16.98 -8.82
CA LEU A 87 -16.12 -16.27 -9.65
C LEU A 87 -15.63 -14.99 -8.97
N ALA A 88 -16.54 -14.18 -8.45
CA ALA A 88 -16.21 -12.91 -7.87
C ALA A 88 -15.46 -13.04 -6.52
N PHE A 89 -15.92 -13.91 -5.62
CA PHE A 89 -15.39 -13.98 -4.26
C PHE A 89 -14.26 -14.99 -4.09
N ILE A 90 -14.32 -16.14 -4.78
CA ILE A 90 -13.32 -17.21 -4.61
C ILE A 90 -12.24 -17.10 -5.68
N VAL A 91 -12.63 -17.02 -6.96
CA VAL A 91 -11.64 -16.99 -8.05
C VAL A 91 -10.88 -15.67 -8.03
N ALA A 92 -11.55 -14.52 -8.05
CA ALA A 92 -10.90 -13.22 -8.07
C ALA A 92 -10.56 -12.72 -6.65
N GLY A 93 -11.56 -12.31 -5.85
CA GLY A 93 -11.34 -11.59 -4.60
C GLY A 93 -10.41 -12.29 -3.62
N PHE A 94 -10.61 -13.60 -3.38
CA PHE A 94 -9.75 -14.37 -2.47
C PHE A 94 -8.35 -14.55 -3.06
N THR A 95 -8.24 -15.03 -4.30
CA THR A 95 -6.94 -15.38 -4.90
C THR A 95 -6.06 -14.16 -5.04
N GLU A 96 -6.56 -13.09 -5.63
CA GLU A 96 -5.80 -11.88 -5.87
C GLU A 96 -5.33 -11.21 -4.57
N GLU A 97 -6.22 -10.97 -3.60
CA GLU A 97 -5.84 -10.31 -2.37
C GLU A 97 -4.87 -11.16 -1.53
N LEU A 98 -4.99 -12.50 -1.58
CA LEU A 98 -4.03 -13.40 -0.96
C LEU A 98 -2.63 -13.23 -1.57
N PHE A 99 -2.51 -13.25 -2.89
CA PHE A 99 -1.21 -13.13 -3.55
C PHE A 99 -0.60 -11.74 -3.40
N LYS A 100 -1.38 -10.66 -3.48
CA LYS A 100 -0.93 -9.30 -3.17
C LYS A 100 -0.40 -9.20 -1.74
N PHE A 101 -1.11 -9.79 -0.77
CA PHE A 101 -0.65 -9.89 0.62
C PHE A 101 0.66 -10.67 0.73
N LEU A 102 0.79 -11.82 0.06
CA LEU A 102 2.00 -12.64 0.06
C LEU A 102 3.20 -11.87 -0.53
N VAL A 103 3.02 -11.09 -1.58
CA VAL A 103 4.07 -10.21 -2.13
C VAL A 103 4.64 -9.32 -1.04
N VAL A 104 3.81 -8.56 -0.33
CA VAL A 104 4.29 -7.67 0.74
C VAL A 104 4.91 -8.45 1.89
N LYS A 105 4.28 -9.56 2.29
CA LYS A 105 4.72 -10.40 3.40
C LYS A 105 6.10 -11.01 3.17
N THR A 106 6.40 -11.42 1.95
CA THR A 106 7.66 -12.11 1.62
C THR A 106 8.77 -11.15 1.21
N THR A 107 8.44 -10.04 0.52
CA THR A 107 9.45 -9.16 -0.07
C THR A 107 9.91 -8.03 0.84
N ILE A 108 8.99 -7.43 1.63
CA ILE A 108 9.29 -6.19 2.37
C ILE A 108 9.01 -6.25 3.86
N TYR A 109 8.14 -7.15 4.35
CA TYR A 109 7.71 -7.18 5.74
C TYR A 109 8.87 -7.29 6.75
N LYS A 110 9.97 -7.99 6.40
CA LYS A 110 11.15 -8.14 7.25
C LYS A 110 12.12 -6.96 7.15
N SER A 111 11.93 -6.05 6.19
CA SER A 111 12.80 -4.91 5.98
C SER A 111 12.84 -3.99 7.21
N PRO A 112 13.98 -3.38 7.54
CA PRO A 112 14.08 -2.34 8.55
C PRO A 112 13.38 -1.03 8.14
N TYR A 113 13.12 -0.85 6.86
CA TYR A 113 12.38 0.31 6.35
C TYR A 113 10.86 0.16 6.47
N TYR A 114 10.36 -1.01 6.87
CA TYR A 114 8.94 -1.20 7.19
C TYR A 114 8.76 -0.96 8.69
N ASP A 115 8.70 0.31 9.12
CA ASP A 115 8.78 0.72 10.52
C ASP A 115 7.74 1.77 10.94
N GLU A 116 6.87 2.18 9.99
CA GLU A 116 5.73 3.06 10.25
C GLU A 116 4.38 2.41 9.84
N LEU A 117 3.29 3.00 10.32
CA LEU A 117 1.95 2.57 9.92
C LEU A 117 1.66 2.90 8.45
N VAL A 118 2.21 4.00 7.95
CA VAL A 118 2.02 4.42 6.55
C VAL A 118 2.69 3.47 5.57
N ASP A 119 3.78 2.79 5.97
CA ASP A 119 4.49 1.83 5.10
C ASP A 119 3.59 0.66 4.72
N GLY A 120 2.71 0.22 5.64
CA GLY A 120 1.70 -0.79 5.33
C GLY A 120 0.78 -0.38 4.18
N LEU A 121 0.40 0.89 4.14
CA LEU A 121 -0.42 1.44 3.07
C LEU A 121 0.37 1.64 1.78
N VAL A 122 1.61 2.13 1.85
CA VAL A 122 2.48 2.35 0.68
C VAL A 122 2.82 1.04 0.00
N TYR A 123 3.30 0.04 0.75
CA TYR A 123 3.71 -1.24 0.16
C TYR A 123 2.55 -2.11 -0.30
N SER A 124 1.41 -2.12 0.43
CA SER A 124 0.21 -2.81 -0.06
C SER A 124 -0.32 -2.17 -1.34
N SER A 125 -0.32 -0.83 -1.41
CA SER A 125 -0.68 -0.10 -2.63
C SER A 125 0.29 -0.38 -3.78
N ALA A 126 1.60 -0.44 -3.51
CA ALA A 126 2.59 -0.74 -4.55
C ALA A 126 2.37 -2.13 -5.15
N ALA A 127 2.13 -3.16 -4.33
CA ALA A 127 1.82 -4.51 -4.80
C ALA A 127 0.50 -4.54 -5.60
N ALA A 128 -0.54 -3.89 -5.08
CA ALA A 128 -1.85 -3.80 -5.73
C ALA A 128 -1.79 -3.08 -7.08
N LEU A 129 -1.06 -1.97 -7.15
CA LEU A 129 -0.91 -1.18 -8.38
C LEU A 129 -0.08 -1.90 -9.43
N GLY A 130 0.95 -2.66 -9.01
CA GLY A 130 1.70 -3.52 -9.92
C GLY A 130 0.80 -4.59 -10.53
N PHE A 131 0.01 -5.27 -9.71
CA PHE A 131 -0.96 -6.26 -10.12
C PHE A 131 -2.00 -5.67 -11.09
N ALA A 132 -2.70 -4.61 -10.69
CA ALA A 132 -3.73 -3.94 -11.48
C ALA A 132 -3.19 -3.40 -12.82
N SER A 133 -1.91 -3.04 -12.91
CA SER A 133 -1.28 -2.60 -14.15
C SER A 133 -1.21 -3.70 -15.19
N VAL A 134 -0.93 -4.95 -14.78
CA VAL A 134 -0.95 -6.11 -15.70
C VAL A 134 -2.38 -6.43 -16.11
N GLU A 135 -3.33 -6.45 -15.18
CA GLU A 135 -4.74 -6.61 -15.52
C GLU A 135 -5.24 -5.55 -16.51
N ASN A 136 -4.86 -4.29 -16.34
CA ASN A 136 -5.21 -3.25 -17.29
C ASN A 136 -4.67 -3.56 -18.70
N ILE A 137 -3.47 -4.13 -18.82
CA ILE A 137 -2.91 -4.58 -20.10
C ILE A 137 -3.75 -5.74 -20.67
N GLU A 138 -4.12 -6.71 -19.84
CA GLU A 138 -4.96 -7.84 -20.24
C GLU A 138 -6.33 -7.38 -20.73
N TYR A 139 -6.98 -6.48 -20.00
CA TYR A 139 -8.26 -5.89 -20.41
C TYR A 139 -8.17 -5.05 -21.69
N LEU A 140 -7.06 -4.33 -21.91
CA LEU A 140 -6.82 -3.62 -23.16
C LEU A 140 -6.71 -4.59 -24.35
N ILE A 141 -6.06 -5.73 -24.16
CA ILE A 141 -5.90 -6.74 -25.19
C ILE A 141 -7.23 -7.44 -25.50
N LEU A 142 -7.96 -7.83 -24.45
CA LEU A 142 -9.18 -8.64 -24.58
C LEU A 142 -10.40 -7.82 -24.99
N PHE A 143 -10.57 -6.61 -24.47
CA PHE A 143 -11.79 -5.80 -24.57
C PHE A 143 -11.60 -4.43 -25.23
N GLY A 144 -10.36 -4.08 -25.59
CA GLY A 144 -10.03 -2.87 -26.29
C GLY A 144 -9.93 -1.61 -25.41
N TRP A 145 -9.57 -0.48 -26.03
CA TRP A 145 -9.22 0.77 -25.36
C TRP A 145 -10.38 1.47 -24.64
N GLN A 146 -11.61 1.25 -25.11
CA GLN A 146 -12.81 1.87 -24.51
C GLN A 146 -13.04 1.35 -23.08
N THR A 147 -12.92 0.05 -22.89
CA THR A 147 -13.01 -0.59 -21.56
C THR A 147 -11.90 -0.08 -20.65
N ALA A 148 -10.69 0.08 -21.16
CA ALA A 148 -9.56 0.57 -20.38
C ALA A 148 -9.72 2.00 -19.90
N LEU A 149 -10.27 2.92 -20.71
CA LEU A 149 -10.49 4.32 -20.32
C LEU A 149 -11.44 4.46 -19.13
N VAL A 150 -12.47 3.63 -19.08
CA VAL A 150 -13.45 3.63 -17.97
C VAL A 150 -12.92 2.88 -16.77
N ARG A 151 -12.32 1.70 -17.00
CA ARG A 151 -11.84 0.79 -15.95
C ARG A 151 -10.58 1.31 -15.27
N ALA A 152 -9.57 1.75 -16.03
CA ALA A 152 -8.23 2.00 -15.52
C ALA A 152 -8.18 3.02 -14.36
N PRO A 153 -8.86 4.19 -14.39
CA PRO A 153 -8.81 5.11 -13.26
C PRO A 153 -9.48 4.56 -12.00
N ILE A 154 -10.62 3.89 -12.14
CA ILE A 154 -11.49 3.47 -11.03
C ILE A 154 -11.01 2.14 -10.45
N THR A 155 -10.86 1.10 -11.29
CA THR A 155 -10.50 -0.24 -10.83
C THR A 155 -9.07 -0.28 -10.28
N THR A 156 -8.13 0.44 -10.91
CA THR A 156 -6.76 0.55 -10.38
C THR A 156 -6.75 1.13 -8.97
N LEU A 157 -7.57 2.15 -8.68
CA LEU A 157 -7.71 2.69 -7.33
C LEU A 157 -8.49 1.72 -6.40
N ALA A 158 -9.42 0.94 -6.92
CA ALA A 158 -10.14 -0.07 -6.15
C ALA A 158 -9.19 -1.11 -5.55
N HIS A 159 -8.23 -1.64 -6.32
CA HIS A 159 -7.21 -2.55 -5.80
C HIS A 159 -6.38 -1.93 -4.65
N VAL A 160 -6.08 -0.62 -4.73
CA VAL A 160 -5.38 0.08 -3.64
C VAL A 160 -6.21 0.07 -2.36
N VAL A 161 -7.49 0.43 -2.44
CA VAL A 161 -8.32 0.55 -1.24
C VAL A 161 -8.67 -0.81 -0.62
N PHE A 162 -8.82 -1.87 -1.44
CA PHE A 162 -8.96 -3.24 -0.95
C PHE A 162 -7.70 -3.66 -0.21
N SER A 163 -6.54 -3.55 -0.85
CA SER A 163 -5.27 -3.97 -0.24
C SER A 163 -4.88 -3.14 0.99
N ALA A 164 -5.34 -1.89 1.10
CA ALA A 164 -5.15 -1.08 2.30
C ALA A 164 -5.82 -1.67 3.55
N MET A 165 -6.92 -2.43 3.39
CA MET A 165 -7.64 -3.05 4.50
C MET A 165 -6.79 -4.06 5.27
N TRP A 166 -5.88 -4.78 4.60
CA TRP A 166 -4.90 -5.66 5.26
C TRP A 166 -3.51 -4.99 5.41
N GLY A 167 -3.18 -4.04 4.56
CA GLY A 167 -1.89 -3.33 4.59
C GLY A 167 -1.66 -2.59 5.91
N TYR A 168 -2.64 -1.80 6.36
CA TYR A 168 -2.58 -1.10 7.63
C TYR A 168 -2.50 -2.06 8.85
N PRO A 169 -3.35 -3.09 8.99
CA PRO A 169 -3.19 -4.08 10.05
C PRO A 169 -1.87 -4.86 10.01
N LEU A 170 -1.31 -5.09 8.82
CA LEU A 170 0.01 -5.72 8.68
C LEU A 170 1.10 -4.85 9.32
N ALA A 171 1.04 -3.52 9.15
CA ALA A 171 1.94 -2.60 9.83
C ALA A 171 1.70 -2.59 11.35
N LEU A 172 0.45 -2.62 11.81
CA LEU A 172 0.15 -2.78 13.24
C LEU A 172 0.80 -4.05 13.81
N LYS A 173 0.76 -5.17 13.06
CA LYS A 173 1.41 -6.42 13.45
C LYS A 173 2.92 -6.30 13.47
N LYS A 174 3.53 -5.67 12.50
CA LYS A 174 4.98 -5.39 12.46
C LYS A 174 5.41 -4.60 13.68
N LEU A 175 4.64 -3.58 14.07
CA LEU A 175 4.89 -2.73 15.22
C LEU A 175 4.42 -3.33 16.56
N LYS A 176 4.09 -4.63 16.59
CA LYS A 176 3.69 -5.40 17.78
C LYS A 176 2.54 -4.75 18.58
N ARG A 177 1.58 -4.12 17.89
CA ARG A 177 0.40 -3.54 18.53
C ARG A 177 -0.57 -4.63 19.02
N LYS A 178 -1.26 -4.35 20.14
CA LYS A 178 -2.25 -5.28 20.73
C LYS A 178 -3.31 -5.68 19.69
N ASN A 179 -3.74 -6.94 19.71
CA ASN A 179 -4.77 -7.50 18.82
C ASN A 179 -4.49 -7.38 17.31
N SER A 180 -3.27 -7.01 16.91
CA SER A 180 -2.93 -6.77 15.50
C SER A 180 -3.08 -7.99 14.60
N THR A 181 -2.94 -9.21 15.14
CA THR A 181 -3.18 -10.45 14.39
C THR A 181 -4.65 -10.62 14.03
N VAL A 182 -5.56 -10.33 14.95
CA VAL A 182 -7.00 -10.37 14.68
C VAL A 182 -7.39 -9.33 13.63
N PHE A 183 -6.90 -8.10 13.80
CA PHE A 183 -7.14 -7.03 12.81
C PHE A 183 -6.59 -7.36 11.44
N LEU A 184 -5.45 -8.07 11.35
CA LEU A 184 -4.88 -8.49 10.08
C LEU A 184 -5.80 -9.49 9.36
N TRP A 185 -6.30 -10.51 10.05
CA TRP A 185 -7.21 -11.48 9.45
C TRP A 185 -8.54 -10.86 9.06
N LEU A 186 -9.11 -10.00 9.91
CA LEU A 186 -10.34 -9.26 9.58
C LEU A 186 -10.12 -8.34 8.38
N GLY A 187 -8.97 -7.67 8.29
CA GLY A 187 -8.62 -6.81 7.17
C GLY A 187 -8.44 -7.60 5.87
N LEU A 188 -7.80 -8.77 5.92
CA LEU A 188 -7.58 -9.62 4.75
C LEU A 188 -8.90 -10.22 4.24
N ILE A 189 -9.72 -10.79 5.14
CA ILE A 189 -11.04 -11.32 4.78
C ILE A 189 -11.95 -10.19 4.27
N GLY A 190 -11.91 -9.03 4.93
CA GLY A 190 -12.67 -7.86 4.49
C GLY A 190 -12.24 -7.35 3.10
N ALA A 191 -10.94 -7.37 2.79
CA ALA A 191 -10.43 -7.01 1.47
C ALA A 191 -10.92 -7.99 0.39
N MET A 192 -10.83 -9.30 0.65
CA MET A 192 -11.33 -10.35 -0.23
C MET A 192 -12.84 -10.21 -0.48
N ALA A 193 -13.59 -9.93 0.57
CA ALA A 193 -15.04 -9.74 0.47
C ALA A 193 -15.40 -8.44 -0.27
N ALA A 194 -14.70 -7.34 -0.02
CA ALA A 194 -14.95 -6.07 -0.70
C ALA A 194 -14.59 -6.13 -2.18
N HIS A 195 -13.49 -6.81 -2.52
CA HIS A 195 -13.07 -7.05 -3.89
C HIS A 195 -14.12 -7.92 -4.62
N GLY A 196 -14.45 -9.09 -4.05
CA GLY A 196 -15.45 -9.97 -4.63
C GLY A 196 -16.82 -9.30 -4.78
N LEU A 197 -17.23 -8.46 -3.83
CA LEU A 197 -18.47 -7.69 -3.94
C LEU A 197 -18.41 -6.69 -5.09
N TYR A 198 -17.29 -6.00 -5.26
CA TYR A 198 -17.09 -5.08 -6.37
C TYR A 198 -17.21 -5.80 -7.71
N ASP A 199 -16.54 -6.92 -7.89
CA ASP A 199 -16.59 -7.71 -9.14
C ASP A 199 -17.98 -8.30 -9.38
N PHE A 200 -18.62 -8.85 -8.34
CA PHE A 200 -19.98 -9.35 -8.44
C PHE A 200 -20.95 -8.27 -8.91
N LEU A 201 -20.87 -7.05 -8.36
CA LEU A 201 -21.70 -5.94 -8.78
C LEU A 201 -21.36 -5.48 -10.22
N ALA A 202 -20.08 -5.51 -10.59
CA ALA A 202 -19.64 -5.20 -11.95
C ALA A 202 -20.18 -6.19 -12.98
N PHE A 203 -20.20 -7.50 -12.67
CA PHE A 203 -20.75 -8.55 -13.53
C PHE A 203 -22.27 -8.42 -13.72
N ARG A 204 -22.99 -7.87 -12.76
CA ARG A 204 -24.46 -7.70 -12.79
C ARG A 204 -24.95 -6.45 -13.51
N GLN A 205 -24.10 -5.59 -14.05
CA GLN A 205 -24.49 -4.30 -14.66
C GLN A 205 -25.22 -4.43 -16.03
N ASN A 206 -25.37 -5.63 -16.57
CA ASN A 206 -25.91 -5.80 -17.92
C ASN A 206 -27.45 -5.72 -18.01
N ASP A 207 -28.15 -5.81 -16.88
CA ASP A 207 -29.61 -5.71 -16.83
C ASP A 207 -30.06 -4.24 -16.68
N SER A 208 -30.91 -3.75 -17.58
CA SER A 208 -31.32 -2.34 -17.65
C SER A 208 -32.03 -1.84 -16.39
N PHE A 209 -32.81 -2.69 -15.70
CA PHE A 209 -33.53 -2.34 -14.49
C PHE A 209 -32.65 -2.28 -13.23
N THR A 210 -31.54 -3.05 -13.22
CA THR A 210 -30.63 -3.15 -12.06
C THR A 210 -29.43 -2.20 -12.15
N LYS A 211 -29.15 -1.62 -13.32
CA LYS A 211 -27.99 -0.74 -13.54
C LYS A 211 -27.87 0.42 -12.56
N ILE A 212 -28.96 1.19 -12.39
CA ILE A 212 -28.91 2.40 -11.53
C ILE A 212 -28.74 2.04 -10.04
N PRO A 213 -29.53 1.13 -9.45
CA PRO A 213 -29.30 0.68 -8.07
C PRO A 213 -27.89 0.11 -7.84
N ILE A 214 -27.40 -0.75 -8.74
CA ILE A 214 -26.06 -1.31 -8.64
C ILE A 214 -24.99 -0.22 -8.68
N LEU A 215 -25.10 0.72 -9.61
CA LEU A 215 -24.18 1.84 -9.71
C LEU A 215 -24.14 2.68 -8.44
N LEU A 216 -25.30 2.98 -7.83
CA LEU A 216 -25.38 3.71 -6.57
C LEU A 216 -24.69 2.94 -5.41
N VAL A 217 -24.92 1.63 -5.35
CA VAL A 217 -24.25 0.77 -4.35
C VAL A 217 -22.73 0.75 -4.57
N MET A 218 -22.27 0.64 -5.83
CA MET A 218 -20.84 0.68 -6.15
C MET A 218 -20.21 2.04 -5.79
N ILE A 219 -20.87 3.14 -6.09
CA ILE A 219 -20.42 4.49 -5.70
C ILE A 219 -20.32 4.62 -4.19
N GLY A 220 -21.32 4.13 -3.45
CA GLY A 220 -21.33 4.14 -1.99
C GLY A 220 -20.21 3.29 -1.39
N LEU A 221 -20.05 2.07 -1.89
CA LEU A 221 -18.98 1.14 -1.47
C LEU A 221 -17.59 1.76 -1.74
N PHE A 222 -17.36 2.22 -2.96
CA PHE A 222 -16.08 2.76 -3.37
C PHE A 222 -15.78 4.08 -2.64
N GLY A 223 -16.76 4.97 -2.52
CA GLY A 223 -16.62 6.21 -1.75
C GLY A 223 -16.29 5.95 -0.27
N GLY A 224 -16.95 4.97 0.35
CA GLY A 224 -16.67 4.55 1.73
C GLY A 224 -15.26 3.99 1.89
N LEU A 225 -14.80 3.16 0.96
CA LEU A 225 -13.45 2.59 0.97
C LEU A 225 -12.35 3.65 0.73
N ILE A 226 -12.59 4.62 -0.17
CA ILE A 226 -11.69 5.77 -0.34
C ILE A 226 -11.62 6.60 0.95
N ALA A 227 -12.76 6.87 1.58
CA ALA A 227 -12.81 7.61 2.83
C ALA A 227 -12.03 6.87 3.94
N LEU A 228 -12.18 5.55 4.02
CA LEU A 228 -11.40 4.70 4.92
C LEU A 228 -9.89 4.81 4.61
N PHE A 229 -9.48 4.71 3.35
CA PHE A 229 -8.09 4.82 2.95
C PHE A 229 -7.48 6.17 3.34
N VAL A 230 -8.19 7.27 3.03
CA VAL A 230 -7.76 8.63 3.42
C VAL A 230 -7.69 8.78 4.95
N PHE A 231 -8.66 8.23 5.67
CA PHE A 231 -8.63 8.20 7.13
C PHE A 231 -7.41 7.44 7.66
N LEU A 232 -7.10 6.26 7.12
CA LEU A 232 -5.95 5.45 7.52
C LEU A 232 -4.62 6.16 7.23
N ILE A 233 -4.47 6.80 6.06
CA ILE A 233 -3.28 7.63 5.76
C ILE A 233 -3.14 8.76 6.78
N ARG A 234 -4.21 9.55 7.00
CA ARG A 234 -4.17 10.67 7.96
C ARG A 234 -3.86 10.19 9.38
N ARG A 235 -4.46 9.06 9.79
CA ARG A 235 -4.20 8.43 11.08
C ARG A 235 -2.74 7.97 11.19
N SER A 236 -2.21 7.31 10.16
CA SER A 236 -0.81 6.87 10.12
C SER A 236 0.15 8.05 10.25
N GLN A 237 -0.09 9.13 9.50
CA GLN A 237 0.72 10.36 9.57
C GLN A 237 0.65 11.03 10.95
N ARG A 238 -0.53 11.04 11.62
CA ARG A 238 -0.66 11.59 12.97
C ARG A 238 0.12 10.80 14.00
N LEU A 239 0.23 9.48 13.80
CA LEU A 239 0.91 8.55 14.70
C LEU A 239 2.36 8.26 14.29
N SER A 240 2.86 8.90 13.24
CA SER A 240 4.24 8.74 12.79
C SER A 240 5.22 9.19 13.89
N PRO A 241 6.20 8.33 14.24
CA PRO A 241 7.26 8.71 15.17
C PRO A 241 8.20 9.79 14.59
N PHE A 242 8.18 9.95 13.25
CA PHE A 242 9.04 10.88 12.52
C PHE A 242 8.39 12.24 12.25
N LYS A 243 7.22 12.51 12.84
CA LYS A 243 6.57 13.82 12.75
C LYS A 243 7.41 14.88 13.47
N GLU A 244 7.53 16.08 12.89
CA GLU A 244 8.45 17.17 13.32
C GLU A 244 8.48 17.48 14.82
N LYS A 245 7.38 17.26 15.55
CA LYS A 245 7.38 17.41 17.02
C LYS A 245 8.28 16.40 17.75
N ASN A 246 8.61 15.26 17.09
CA ASN A 246 9.51 14.24 17.61
C ASN A 246 10.84 14.21 16.82
N ALA A 247 10.96 14.99 15.73
CA ALA A 247 12.15 15.03 14.87
C ALA A 247 13.31 15.84 15.46
N GLU A 248 13.09 16.57 16.56
CA GLU A 248 14.13 17.41 17.15
C GLU A 248 15.33 16.63 17.71
N LEU A 249 15.24 15.29 17.76
CA LEU A 249 16.31 14.47 18.32
C LEU A 249 16.44 13.11 17.63
N LEU A 250 16.74 13.11 16.32
CA LEU A 250 17.22 11.89 15.64
C LEU A 250 18.73 11.79 15.78
N VAL A 251 19.21 10.69 16.35
CA VAL A 251 20.63 10.36 16.45
C VAL A 251 20.95 9.15 15.57
N LEU A 252 22.21 9.01 15.17
CA LEU A 252 22.65 7.81 14.47
C LEU A 252 22.91 6.69 15.47
N CYS A 253 22.40 5.51 15.23
CA CYS A 253 22.75 4.33 16.00
C CYS A 253 24.25 4.06 15.86
N PRO A 254 25.00 3.93 16.97
CA PRO A 254 26.45 3.69 16.90
C PRO A 254 26.82 2.35 16.25
N ASN A 255 25.89 1.39 16.25
CA ASN A 255 26.14 0.05 15.72
C ASN A 255 25.77 -0.10 14.21
N CYS A 256 24.60 0.41 13.80
CA CYS A 256 24.10 0.24 12.43
C CYS A 256 23.92 1.56 11.64
N GLN A 257 24.29 2.69 12.23
CA GLN A 257 24.19 4.04 11.67
C GLN A 257 22.80 4.47 11.19
N SER A 258 21.76 3.71 11.52
CA SER A 258 20.39 4.10 11.23
C SER A 258 19.98 5.31 12.08
N ARG A 259 19.17 6.20 11.51
CA ARG A 259 18.60 7.34 12.24
C ARG A 259 17.50 6.83 13.17
N ILE A 260 17.65 7.12 14.45
CA ILE A 260 16.76 6.66 15.53
C ILE A 260 16.37 7.82 16.43
N PRO A 261 15.18 7.80 17.07
CA PRO A 261 14.82 8.79 18.08
C PRO A 261 15.83 8.81 19.23
N TYR A 262 16.24 9.96 19.65
CA TYR A 262 17.14 10.13 20.81
C TYR A 262 16.59 9.49 22.10
N SER A 263 15.28 9.45 22.22
CA SER A 263 14.58 8.83 23.35
C SER A 263 14.49 7.31 23.28
N ALA A 264 14.99 6.68 22.21
CA ALA A 264 14.94 5.22 22.05
C ALA A 264 15.97 4.54 22.96
N GLY A 265 15.54 3.72 23.90
CA GLY A 265 16.44 2.92 24.74
C GLY A 265 17.14 1.77 24.00
N PHE A 266 16.59 1.38 22.83
CA PHE A 266 17.12 0.35 21.93
C PHE A 266 16.98 0.78 20.48
N CYS A 267 17.94 0.41 19.64
CA CYS A 267 17.83 0.63 18.22
C CYS A 267 16.74 -0.26 17.62
N PRO A 268 15.70 0.27 16.97
CA PRO A 268 14.64 -0.54 16.38
C PRO A 268 15.11 -1.35 15.16
N PHE A 269 16.30 -1.05 14.63
CA PHE A 269 16.85 -1.67 13.42
C PHE A 269 17.78 -2.83 13.71
N CYS A 270 18.68 -2.68 14.69
CA CYS A 270 19.68 -3.70 15.02
C CYS A 270 19.54 -4.30 16.42
N GLY A 271 18.57 -3.84 17.23
CA GLY A 271 18.33 -4.31 18.58
C GLY A 271 19.39 -3.88 19.61
N SER A 272 20.45 -3.15 19.23
CA SER A 272 21.48 -2.73 20.15
C SER A 272 20.90 -1.80 21.22
N LYS A 273 21.29 -2.02 22.48
CA LYS A 273 20.96 -1.12 23.60
C LYS A 273 21.67 0.19 23.39
N LEU A 274 20.91 1.27 23.40
CA LEU A 274 21.43 2.63 23.31
C LEU A 274 21.74 3.08 24.73
N VAL A 275 23.02 3.22 25.03
CA VAL A 275 23.43 3.75 26.33
C VAL A 275 22.98 5.20 26.43
N GLU A 276 22.24 5.55 27.47
CA GLU A 276 21.94 6.94 27.83
C GLU A 276 23.26 7.66 28.17
N ASN A 277 24.00 8.07 27.14
CA ASN A 277 25.11 8.97 27.35
C ASN A 277 24.53 10.41 27.44
N LYS A 278 24.10 10.78 28.65
CA LYS A 278 23.55 12.09 28.97
C LYS A 278 24.51 13.25 28.64
N ASP A 279 25.77 12.97 28.33
CA ASP A 279 26.84 13.95 28.09
C ASP A 279 27.04 14.34 26.63
N THR A 280 26.48 13.60 25.67
CA THR A 280 26.55 13.95 24.24
C THR A 280 25.22 14.52 23.75
N CYS A 281 24.73 15.59 24.36
CA CYS A 281 23.68 16.40 23.75
C CYS A 281 24.22 17.01 22.45
N LEU A 282 23.83 16.46 21.30
CA LEU A 282 24.07 17.06 20.01
C LEU A 282 23.10 18.22 19.83
N SER A 283 23.61 19.40 19.52
CA SER A 283 22.83 20.50 18.94
C SER A 283 23.05 20.49 17.42
N PHE A 284 22.16 21.12 16.67
CA PHE A 284 22.33 21.24 15.23
C PHE A 284 22.78 22.64 14.88
N CYS A 285 23.67 22.74 13.88
CA CYS A 285 24.07 24.03 13.34
C CYS A 285 22.86 24.71 12.67
N GLY A 286 22.48 25.89 13.15
CA GLY A 286 21.36 26.66 12.60
C GLY A 286 21.53 27.10 11.13
N LYS A 287 22.77 26.98 10.56
CA LYS A 287 23.04 27.36 9.18
C LYS A 287 23.05 26.18 8.20
N CYS A 288 23.61 25.02 8.58
CA CYS A 288 23.78 23.89 7.67
C CYS A 288 23.13 22.60 8.17
N GLY A 289 22.47 22.59 9.34
CA GLY A 289 21.81 21.41 9.88
C GLY A 289 22.73 20.29 10.38
N THR A 290 24.06 20.43 10.31
CA THR A 290 24.99 19.39 10.76
C THR A 290 24.93 19.24 12.28
N PRO A 291 24.88 18.00 12.83
CA PRO A 291 24.94 17.77 14.26
C PRO A 291 26.30 18.21 14.84
N VAL A 292 26.26 18.91 15.95
CA VAL A 292 27.44 19.40 16.65
C VAL A 292 27.38 19.02 18.12
N THR A 293 28.51 18.68 18.71
CA THR A 293 28.60 18.30 20.12
C THR A 293 28.34 19.50 21.04
N LYS A 294 27.67 19.25 22.17
CA LYS A 294 27.40 20.30 23.18
C LYS A 294 28.74 20.89 23.65
N GLY A 295 28.86 22.22 23.55
CA GLY A 295 30.08 22.91 23.95
C GLY A 295 30.98 23.38 22.81
N THR A 296 30.73 22.93 21.55
CA THR A 296 31.42 23.49 20.39
C THR A 296 30.96 24.91 20.10
N ASN A 297 31.93 25.81 19.85
CA ASN A 297 31.64 27.21 19.52
C ASN A 297 31.41 27.45 18.02
N PHE A 298 31.85 26.49 17.16
CA PHE A 298 31.78 26.60 15.72
C PHE A 298 31.35 25.24 15.10
N CYS A 299 30.59 25.30 14.02
CA CYS A 299 30.22 24.13 13.25
C CYS A 299 31.41 23.59 12.48
N THR A 300 31.74 22.32 12.64
CA THR A 300 32.88 21.68 11.98
C THR A 300 32.67 21.52 10.46
N SER A 301 31.41 21.56 9.98
CA SER A 301 31.08 21.42 8.56
C SER A 301 31.03 22.74 7.79
N CYS A 302 30.51 23.82 8.40
CA CYS A 302 30.32 25.10 7.68
C CYS A 302 31.02 26.30 8.35
N GLY A 303 31.75 26.10 9.45
CA GLY A 303 32.46 27.17 10.17
C GLY A 303 31.59 28.21 10.90
N SER A 304 30.28 28.12 10.84
CA SER A 304 29.37 29.08 11.47
C SER A 304 29.42 28.96 12.99
N ARG A 305 29.34 30.11 13.66
CA ARG A 305 29.31 30.19 15.13
C ARG A 305 28.01 29.61 15.67
N ILE A 306 28.10 28.74 16.67
CA ILE A 306 26.94 28.11 17.31
C ILE A 306 26.52 29.00 18.46
N ASN A 307 25.35 29.68 18.33
CA ASN A 307 24.82 30.53 19.36
C ASN A 307 24.34 29.67 20.55
N LYS A 308 24.99 29.88 21.71
CA LYS A 308 24.59 29.31 23.00
C LYS A 308 23.35 30.04 23.53
N LYS A 309 22.18 29.94 22.91
CA LYS A 309 20.94 30.23 23.62
C LYS A 309 20.45 28.92 24.24
N PRO A 310 20.38 28.82 25.59
CA PRO A 310 19.67 27.74 26.24
C PRO A 310 18.19 27.92 25.88
N GLY A 311 17.63 26.96 25.13
CA GLY A 311 16.20 26.84 24.98
C GLY A 311 15.57 26.63 26.36
N PRO A 312 14.37 27.12 26.65
CA PRO A 312 13.74 27.02 27.97
C PRO A 312 13.41 25.54 28.25
N ALA A 313 14.23 24.91 29.07
CA ALA A 313 14.03 23.54 29.57
C ALA A 313 12.95 23.46 30.68
N SER A 314 12.14 24.49 30.88
CA SER A 314 11.23 24.58 32.03
C SER A 314 9.73 24.56 31.70
N GLU A 315 9.31 24.33 30.43
CA GLU A 315 7.89 24.45 30.09
C GLU A 315 7.19 23.14 29.61
N TYR A 316 7.85 21.99 29.78
CA TYR A 316 7.24 20.67 29.47
C TYR A 316 7.15 19.73 30.69
N ARG A 317 6.67 20.30 31.83
CA ARG A 317 6.07 19.52 32.91
C ARG A 317 4.69 20.10 33.19
N ARG A 318 3.72 19.62 32.42
CA ARG A 318 2.31 19.45 32.85
C ARG A 318 1.58 18.53 31.87
#